data_3b0b0ca09d6df40751d8f6e73e6448f1
#
_entry.id   3b0b0ca09d6df40751d8f6e73e6448f1
#
_cell.length_a   1.000
_cell.length_b   1.000
_cell.length_c   1.000
_cell.angle_alpha   90.00
_cell.angle_beta   90.00
_cell.angle_gamma   90.00
#
_symmetry.space_group_name_H-M   'P 1'
#
loop_
_entity.id
_entity.type
_entity.pdbx_description
1 polymer ?
#
loop_
_entity_poly.entity_id
_entity_poly.type
_entity_poly.pdbx_seq_one_letter_code
_entity_poly.pdbx_strand_id
1 'polypeptide(L)'
;MTNIAFKIYCVLFKVYLYVLFNINHRLYMKNYIVFLKSIGVNIKGAPRFISYDVYLDRTNSSLIELNDNCVIAGSTLILTHDYSIFHASIGCNKISKNDPEFKRAGKVIIGENAFIGANSIILPNVVVGKNAIVGAGSVVTKDVPENTIVAGNPARKIKMIQEYVDKTYFLK
;
A
#
# COMPACT_ATOMS: atom_id res chain seq x y z
N MET A 1 -9.01 -16.12 16.03
CA MET A 1 -8.59 -17.37 15.33
C MET A 1 -9.18 -17.33 13.92
N THR A 2 -8.34 -17.13 12.91
CA THR A 2 -8.80 -17.17 11.51
C THR A 2 -9.10 -18.62 11.15
N ASN A 3 -10.34 -18.90 10.83
CA ASN A 3 -10.81 -20.24 10.41
C ASN A 3 -9.94 -20.74 9.22
N ILE A 4 -9.47 -21.97 9.28
CA ILE A 4 -8.70 -22.62 8.22
C ILE A 4 -9.40 -22.50 6.86
N ALA A 5 -10.74 -22.66 6.86
CA ALA A 5 -11.56 -22.49 5.65
C ALA A 5 -11.41 -21.10 5.03
N PHE A 6 -11.31 -20.03 5.83
CA PHE A 6 -11.08 -18.67 5.32
C PHE A 6 -9.69 -18.49 4.73
N LYS A 7 -8.66 -19.13 5.32
CA LYS A 7 -7.31 -19.11 4.73
C LYS A 7 -7.27 -19.82 3.38
N ILE A 8 -7.90 -20.99 3.27
CA ILE A 8 -8.01 -21.75 2.02
C ILE A 8 -8.77 -20.92 0.96
N TYR A 9 -9.91 -20.34 1.33
CA TYR A 9 -10.67 -19.44 0.45
C TYR A 9 -9.79 -18.31 -0.09
N CYS A 10 -9.01 -17.64 0.76
CA CYS A 10 -8.12 -16.56 0.34
C CYS A 10 -7.03 -17.03 -0.64
N VAL A 11 -6.50 -18.25 -0.48
CA VAL A 11 -5.50 -18.81 -1.40
C VAL A 11 -6.14 -19.11 -2.76
N LEU A 12 -7.25 -19.83 -2.77
CA LEU A 12 -7.99 -20.16 -4.00
C LEU A 12 -8.44 -18.91 -4.75
N PHE A 13 -8.90 -17.90 -4.00
CA PHE A 13 -9.32 -16.64 -4.59
C PHE A 13 -8.14 -15.88 -5.20
N LYS A 14 -6.94 -15.92 -4.63
CA LYS A 14 -5.73 -15.34 -5.24
C LYS A 14 -5.36 -16.04 -6.56
N VAL A 15 -5.47 -17.37 -6.63
CA VAL A 15 -5.27 -18.11 -7.89
C VAL A 15 -6.28 -17.68 -8.94
N TYR A 16 -7.55 -17.58 -8.57
CA TYR A 16 -8.61 -17.07 -9.44
C TYR A 16 -8.33 -15.64 -9.94
N LEU A 17 -7.90 -14.75 -9.04
CA LEU A 17 -7.52 -13.39 -9.41
C LEU A 17 -6.33 -13.34 -10.37
N TYR A 18 -5.32 -14.20 -10.18
CA TYR A 18 -4.19 -14.31 -11.09
C TYR A 18 -4.63 -14.72 -12.51
N VAL A 19 -5.55 -15.67 -12.62
CA VAL A 19 -6.12 -16.08 -13.91
C VAL A 19 -6.86 -14.91 -14.55
N LEU A 20 -7.74 -14.22 -13.81
CA LEU A 20 -8.47 -13.07 -14.32
C LEU A 20 -7.55 -11.91 -14.72
N PHE A 21 -6.47 -11.68 -13.99
CA PHE A 21 -5.48 -10.66 -14.29
C PHE A 21 -4.91 -10.82 -15.71
N ASN A 22 -4.66 -12.07 -16.12
CA ASN A 22 -4.09 -12.39 -17.44
C ASN A 22 -5.12 -12.45 -18.56
N ILE A 23 -6.41 -12.62 -18.26
CA ILE A 23 -7.45 -12.82 -19.27
C ILE A 23 -8.35 -11.59 -19.44
N ASN A 24 -8.76 -10.95 -18.35
CA ASN A 24 -9.73 -9.85 -18.37
C ASN A 24 -9.50 -8.87 -17.23
N HIS A 25 -8.74 -7.82 -17.50
CA HIS A 25 -8.38 -6.81 -16.53
C HIS A 25 -9.59 -6.12 -15.85
N ARG A 26 -10.67 -5.85 -16.61
CA ARG A 26 -11.87 -5.21 -16.06
C ARG A 26 -12.57 -6.11 -15.05
N LEU A 27 -12.70 -7.39 -15.37
CA LEU A 27 -13.30 -8.38 -14.49
C LEU A 27 -12.41 -8.64 -13.27
N TYR A 28 -11.08 -8.69 -13.48
CA TYR A 28 -10.11 -8.77 -12.40
C TYR A 28 -10.29 -7.65 -11.38
N MET A 29 -10.25 -6.38 -11.80
CA MET A 29 -10.37 -5.25 -10.90
C MET A 29 -11.70 -5.24 -10.15
N LYS A 30 -12.83 -5.56 -10.84
CA LYS A 30 -14.14 -5.67 -10.20
C LYS A 30 -14.13 -6.69 -9.06
N ASN A 31 -13.63 -7.88 -9.29
CA ASN A 31 -13.58 -8.95 -8.29
C ASN A 31 -12.58 -8.65 -7.17
N TYR A 32 -11.43 -8.06 -7.52
CA TYR A 32 -10.40 -7.72 -6.53
C TYR A 32 -10.88 -6.65 -5.56
N ILE A 33 -11.55 -5.61 -6.03
CA ILE A 33 -12.16 -4.56 -5.18
C ILE A 33 -13.19 -5.17 -4.22
N VAL A 34 -14.04 -6.08 -4.68
CA VAL A 34 -15.00 -6.79 -3.81
C VAL A 34 -14.27 -7.59 -2.73
N PHE A 35 -13.23 -8.31 -3.10
CA PHE A 35 -12.40 -9.05 -2.14
C PHE A 35 -11.72 -8.13 -1.14
N LEU A 36 -11.11 -7.03 -1.57
CA LEU A 36 -10.45 -6.08 -0.67
C LEU A 36 -11.43 -5.49 0.35
N LYS A 37 -12.64 -5.14 -0.07
CA LYS A 37 -13.71 -4.69 0.83
C LYS A 37 -14.11 -5.78 1.82
N SER A 38 -14.20 -7.04 1.38
CA SER A 38 -14.59 -8.17 2.25
C SER A 38 -13.56 -8.47 3.34
N ILE A 39 -12.29 -8.15 3.13
CA ILE A 39 -11.23 -8.28 4.14
C ILE A 39 -11.03 -7.01 4.96
N GLY A 40 -11.86 -5.98 4.76
CA GLY A 40 -11.89 -4.78 5.57
C GLY A 40 -11.13 -3.56 5.03
N VAL A 41 -10.55 -3.63 3.82
CA VAL A 41 -9.88 -2.45 3.21
C VAL A 41 -10.93 -1.38 2.90
N ASN A 42 -10.65 -0.15 3.32
CA ASN A 42 -11.52 0.99 3.07
C ASN A 42 -11.30 1.53 1.64
N ILE A 43 -12.21 1.22 0.72
CA ILE A 43 -12.13 1.68 -0.67
C ILE A 43 -13.11 2.81 -0.90
N LYS A 44 -12.59 4.01 -1.15
CA LYS A 44 -13.34 5.21 -1.49
C LYS A 44 -13.18 5.50 -2.99
N GLY A 45 -14.25 5.27 -3.75
CA GLY A 45 -14.24 5.41 -5.20
C GLY A 45 -13.84 4.12 -5.94
N ALA A 46 -13.20 4.26 -7.08
CA ALA A 46 -12.80 3.17 -7.97
C ALA A 46 -11.29 3.24 -8.25
N PRO A 47 -10.44 2.53 -7.50
CA PRO A 47 -9.03 2.38 -7.84
C PRO A 47 -8.87 1.94 -9.30
N ARG A 48 -7.98 2.61 -10.05
CA ARG A 48 -7.73 2.33 -11.46
C ARG A 48 -7.04 0.98 -11.65
N PHE A 49 -6.05 0.69 -10.80
CA PHE A 49 -5.29 -0.55 -10.86
C PHE A 49 -4.66 -0.88 -9.51
N ILE A 50 -4.75 -2.14 -9.11
CA ILE A 50 -4.00 -2.71 -7.98
C ILE A 50 -3.49 -4.06 -8.47
N SER A 51 -2.18 -4.28 -8.46
CA SER A 51 -1.62 -5.56 -8.89
C SER A 51 -1.99 -6.68 -7.90
N TYR A 52 -2.17 -7.90 -8.43
CA TYR A 52 -2.58 -9.08 -7.65
C TYR A 52 -1.57 -9.50 -6.58
N ASP A 53 -0.31 -9.14 -6.77
CA ASP A 53 0.82 -9.47 -5.91
C ASP A 53 1.17 -8.36 -4.89
N VAL A 54 0.34 -7.31 -4.81
CA VAL A 54 0.46 -6.30 -3.75
C VAL A 54 0.23 -6.95 -2.39
N TYR A 55 1.16 -6.73 -1.48
CA TYR A 55 0.98 -7.10 -0.08
C TYR A 55 0.26 -6.00 0.68
N LEU A 56 -0.97 -6.25 1.06
CA LEU A 56 -1.73 -5.42 1.98
C LEU A 56 -1.69 -6.07 3.36
N ASP A 57 -1.26 -5.32 4.37
CA ASP A 57 -1.19 -5.82 5.73
C ASP A 57 -2.56 -6.29 6.22
N ARG A 58 -2.69 -7.60 6.39
CA ARG A 58 -3.95 -8.26 6.77
C ARG A 58 -4.20 -8.27 8.28
N THR A 59 -3.22 -7.84 9.08
CA THR A 59 -3.37 -7.79 10.55
C THR A 59 -4.44 -6.78 10.95
N ASN A 60 -4.54 -5.68 10.21
CA ASN A 60 -5.59 -4.68 10.38
C ASN A 60 -5.86 -3.95 9.04
N SER A 61 -6.53 -4.65 8.13
CA SER A 61 -6.84 -4.13 6.78
C SER A 61 -7.71 -2.87 6.82
N SER A 62 -8.46 -2.64 7.90
CA SER A 62 -9.30 -1.43 8.06
C SER A 62 -8.48 -0.13 8.19
N LEU A 63 -7.19 -0.26 8.48
CA LEU A 63 -6.26 0.87 8.49
C LEU A 63 -5.74 1.24 7.09
N ILE A 64 -6.11 0.50 6.05
CA ILE A 64 -5.75 0.83 4.66
C ILE A 64 -6.92 1.51 3.99
N GLU A 65 -6.66 2.70 3.45
CA GLU A 65 -7.63 3.46 2.65
C GLU A 65 -7.09 3.69 1.24
N LEU A 66 -7.87 3.28 0.23
CA LEU A 66 -7.54 3.46 -1.18
C LEU A 66 -8.60 4.35 -1.83
N ASN A 67 -8.17 5.45 -2.42
CA ASN A 67 -9.07 6.43 -3.01
C ASN A 67 -9.20 6.26 -4.53
N ASP A 68 -10.05 7.09 -5.13
CA ASP A 68 -10.43 7.02 -6.53
C ASP A 68 -9.23 7.10 -7.47
N ASN A 69 -9.31 6.38 -8.57
CA ASN A 69 -8.30 6.38 -9.65
C ASN A 69 -6.85 6.09 -9.22
N CYS A 70 -6.58 5.66 -7.98
CA CYS A 70 -5.22 5.34 -7.56
C CYS A 70 -4.69 4.08 -8.28
N VAL A 71 -3.36 4.02 -8.41
CA VAL A 71 -2.63 2.90 -9.01
C VAL A 71 -1.62 2.35 -8.00
N ILE A 72 -1.62 1.04 -7.80
CA ILE A 72 -0.63 0.35 -6.97
C ILE A 72 0.00 -0.75 -7.82
N ALA A 73 1.25 -0.55 -8.21
CA ALA A 73 2.00 -1.48 -9.04
C ALA A 73 2.48 -2.71 -8.24
N GLY A 74 2.93 -3.72 -8.96
CA GLY A 74 3.27 -5.03 -8.43
C GLY A 74 4.33 -5.04 -7.33
N SER A 75 4.27 -6.05 -6.49
CA SER A 75 5.21 -6.31 -5.39
C SER A 75 5.34 -5.15 -4.38
N THR A 76 4.36 -4.24 -4.35
CA THR A 76 4.29 -3.16 -3.36
C THR A 76 3.84 -3.72 -2.01
N LEU A 77 4.46 -3.24 -0.91
CA LEU A 77 4.07 -3.55 0.46
C LEU A 77 3.41 -2.35 1.11
N ILE A 78 2.17 -2.51 1.60
CA ILE A 78 1.47 -1.52 2.43
C ILE A 78 1.39 -2.08 3.84
N LEU A 79 2.14 -1.48 4.77
CA LEU A 79 2.29 -1.92 6.14
C LEU A 79 1.49 -1.00 7.08
N THR A 80 0.73 -1.59 7.98
CA THR A 80 -0.10 -0.84 8.95
C THR A 80 0.40 -1.01 10.38
N HIS A 81 1.46 -1.78 10.60
CA HIS A 81 2.03 -1.98 11.93
C HIS A 81 3.56 -2.14 11.89
N ASP A 82 4.17 -1.88 13.04
CA ASP A 82 5.60 -1.99 13.27
C ASP A 82 5.86 -2.49 14.70
N TYR A 83 6.57 -3.60 14.82
CA TYR A 83 6.99 -4.19 16.08
C TYR A 83 8.36 -3.71 16.56
N SER A 84 9.10 -2.95 15.76
CA SER A 84 10.44 -2.47 16.13
C SER A 84 10.45 -1.68 17.43
N ILE A 85 9.32 -0.99 17.73
CA ILE A 85 9.17 -0.23 18.97
C ILE A 85 9.27 -1.11 20.23
N PHE A 86 8.76 -2.35 20.18
CA PHE A 86 8.90 -3.29 21.29
C PHE A 86 10.38 -3.63 21.55
N HIS A 87 11.11 -3.99 20.49
CA HIS A 87 12.54 -4.30 20.58
C HIS A 87 13.38 -3.10 21.00
N ALA A 88 13.09 -1.92 20.48
CA ALA A 88 13.74 -0.68 20.89
C ALA A 88 13.50 -0.39 22.38
N SER A 89 12.30 -0.65 22.89
CA SER A 89 11.95 -0.44 24.30
C SER A 89 12.71 -1.37 25.23
N ILE A 90 12.93 -2.63 24.80
CA ILE A 90 13.81 -3.56 25.53
C ILE A 90 15.25 -3.04 25.53
N GLY A 91 15.78 -2.63 24.38
CA GLY A 91 17.14 -2.10 24.25
C GLY A 91 17.39 -0.84 25.07
N CYS A 92 16.36 -0.05 25.35
CA CYS A 92 16.41 1.12 26.21
C CYS A 92 16.07 0.82 27.68
N ASN A 93 15.95 -0.45 28.08
CA ASN A 93 15.56 -0.89 29.43
C ASN A 93 14.24 -0.26 29.94
N LYS A 94 13.31 0.03 29.04
CA LYS A 94 11.97 0.53 29.39
C LYS A 94 11.01 -0.58 29.75
N ILE A 95 11.22 -1.77 29.16
CA ILE A 95 10.44 -2.98 29.38
C ILE A 95 11.36 -4.20 29.41
N SER A 96 10.85 -5.33 29.93
CA SER A 96 11.51 -6.63 29.91
C SER A 96 11.16 -7.39 28.63
N LYS A 97 12.06 -8.28 28.18
CA LYS A 97 11.76 -9.24 27.10
C LYS A 97 10.60 -10.19 27.40
N ASN A 98 10.21 -10.31 28.67
CA ASN A 98 9.09 -11.13 29.13
C ASN A 98 7.76 -10.35 29.20
N ASP A 99 7.79 -9.04 28.96
CA ASP A 99 6.57 -8.24 28.94
C ASP A 99 5.74 -8.54 27.68
N PRO A 100 4.42 -8.32 27.71
CA PRO A 100 3.57 -8.54 26.57
C PRO A 100 4.03 -7.73 25.34
N GLU A 101 4.13 -8.41 24.19
CA GLU A 101 4.52 -7.78 22.94
C GLU A 101 3.47 -6.74 22.49
N PHE A 102 3.94 -5.58 22.06
CA PHE A 102 3.10 -4.53 21.50
C PHE A 102 3.67 -3.98 20.19
N LYS A 103 2.82 -3.37 19.40
CA LYS A 103 3.18 -2.77 18.10
C LYS A 103 2.64 -1.36 17.98
N ARG A 104 3.31 -0.55 17.20
CA ARG A 104 2.75 0.70 16.71
C ARG A 104 1.92 0.40 15.46
N ALA A 105 0.63 0.73 15.51
CA ALA A 105 -0.25 0.64 14.35
C ALA A 105 -0.52 2.02 13.79
N GLY A 106 -0.75 2.10 12.47
CA GLY A 106 -1.01 3.37 11.81
C GLY A 106 -1.74 3.24 10.50
N LYS A 107 -2.66 4.18 10.26
CA LYS A 107 -3.43 4.23 9.03
C LYS A 107 -2.53 4.58 7.84
N VAL A 108 -2.76 3.90 6.71
CA VAL A 108 -2.14 4.24 5.42
C VAL A 108 -3.23 4.67 4.47
N ILE A 109 -3.04 5.85 3.86
CA ILE A 109 -3.99 6.42 2.89
C ILE A 109 -3.28 6.57 1.56
N ILE A 110 -3.83 5.99 0.51
CA ILE A 110 -3.41 6.23 -0.87
C ILE A 110 -4.45 7.16 -1.49
N GLY A 111 -4.02 8.38 -1.78
CA GLY A 111 -4.86 9.48 -2.26
C GLY A 111 -5.41 9.27 -3.67
N GLU A 112 -6.38 10.11 -4.02
CA GLU A 112 -6.99 10.14 -5.34
C GLU A 112 -5.91 10.32 -6.43
N ASN A 113 -5.99 9.53 -7.50
CA ASN A 113 -5.05 9.59 -8.63
C ASN A 113 -3.56 9.42 -8.24
N ALA A 114 -3.26 8.90 -7.03
CA ALA A 114 -1.89 8.62 -6.64
C ALA A 114 -1.35 7.38 -7.36
N PHE A 115 -0.05 7.39 -7.66
CA PHE A 115 0.64 6.28 -8.32
C PHE A 115 1.75 5.73 -7.41
N ILE A 116 1.66 4.45 -7.08
CA ILE A 116 2.68 3.74 -6.30
C ILE A 116 3.45 2.81 -7.23
N GLY A 117 4.71 3.11 -7.46
CA GLY A 117 5.62 2.34 -8.29
C GLY A 117 5.90 0.94 -7.70
N ALA A 118 6.23 0.00 -8.57
CA ALA A 118 6.50 -1.39 -8.20
C ALA A 118 7.62 -1.53 -7.15
N ASN A 119 7.54 -2.57 -6.32
CA ASN A 119 8.50 -2.87 -5.25
C ASN A 119 8.64 -1.76 -4.20
N SER A 120 7.66 -0.87 -4.08
CA SER A 120 7.67 0.17 -3.04
C SER A 120 7.18 -0.37 -1.70
N ILE A 121 7.64 0.25 -0.61
CA ILE A 121 7.20 -0.05 0.76
C ILE A 121 6.60 1.22 1.35
N ILE A 122 5.34 1.15 1.75
CA ILE A 122 4.64 2.24 2.44
C ILE A 122 4.52 1.87 3.91
N LEU A 123 5.16 2.68 4.77
CA LEU A 123 5.19 2.41 6.22
C LEU A 123 3.90 2.87 6.92
N PRO A 124 3.64 2.39 8.16
CA PRO A 124 2.50 2.82 8.97
C PRO A 124 2.46 4.34 9.18
N ASN A 125 1.25 4.91 9.27
CA ASN A 125 0.98 6.34 9.43
C ASN A 125 1.38 7.21 8.23
N VAL A 126 1.47 6.66 7.03
CA VAL A 126 1.79 7.42 5.82
C VAL A 126 0.53 7.77 5.05
N VAL A 127 0.43 9.03 4.66
CA VAL A 127 -0.54 9.54 3.69
C VAL A 127 0.19 9.85 2.39
N VAL A 128 -0.16 9.16 1.31
CA VAL A 128 0.24 9.55 -0.04
C VAL A 128 -0.84 10.45 -0.60
N GLY A 129 -0.51 11.71 -0.81
CA GLY A 129 -1.45 12.75 -1.24
C GLY A 129 -2.01 12.56 -2.64
N LYS A 130 -3.03 13.33 -2.96
CA LYS A 130 -3.66 13.37 -4.28
C LYS A 130 -2.64 13.65 -5.37
N ASN A 131 -2.75 12.95 -6.52
CA ASN A 131 -1.83 13.04 -7.66
C ASN A 131 -0.36 12.78 -7.34
N ALA A 132 -0.01 12.31 -6.14
CA ALA A 132 1.37 12.04 -5.80
C ALA A 132 1.90 10.79 -6.54
N ILE A 133 3.19 10.78 -6.82
CA ILE A 133 3.88 9.64 -7.45
C ILE A 133 4.97 9.15 -6.51
N VAL A 134 4.94 7.87 -6.21
CA VAL A 134 6.01 7.14 -5.53
C VAL A 134 6.78 6.35 -6.60
N GLY A 135 8.06 6.67 -6.79
CA GLY A 135 8.94 5.96 -7.71
C GLY A 135 9.14 4.50 -7.28
N ALA A 136 9.34 3.61 -8.26
CA ALA A 136 9.55 2.17 -7.98
C ALA A 136 10.73 1.93 -7.01
N GLY A 137 10.63 0.89 -6.17
CA GLY A 137 11.67 0.52 -5.20
C GLY A 137 11.82 1.48 -4.02
N SER A 138 10.88 2.39 -3.80
CA SER A 138 10.97 3.40 -2.74
C SER A 138 10.49 2.90 -1.39
N VAL A 139 11.10 3.39 -0.30
CA VAL A 139 10.62 3.18 1.07
C VAL A 139 10.05 4.49 1.62
N VAL A 140 8.73 4.59 1.67
CA VAL A 140 8.03 5.82 2.10
C VAL A 140 7.82 5.77 3.60
N THR A 141 8.55 6.65 4.30
CA THR A 141 8.60 6.71 5.78
C THR A 141 7.87 7.92 6.35
N LYS A 142 7.41 8.85 5.50
CA LYS A 142 6.70 10.09 5.85
C LYS A 142 5.65 10.39 4.81
N ASP A 143 4.69 11.24 5.15
CA ASP A 143 3.67 11.69 4.22
C ASP A 143 4.27 12.26 2.94
N VAL A 144 3.61 11.95 1.84
CA VAL A 144 3.92 12.48 0.51
C VAL A 144 2.90 13.58 0.20
N PRO A 145 3.34 14.83 0.07
CA PRO A 145 2.43 15.92 -0.30
C PRO A 145 1.75 15.67 -1.65
N GLU A 146 0.56 16.23 -1.83
CA GLU A 146 -0.13 16.19 -3.11
C GLU A 146 0.73 16.77 -4.25
N ASN A 147 0.49 16.33 -5.47
CA ASN A 147 1.17 16.79 -6.69
C ASN A 147 2.72 16.66 -6.63
N THR A 148 3.23 15.73 -5.83
CA THR A 148 4.67 15.57 -5.58
C THR A 148 5.17 14.20 -6.04
N ILE A 149 6.35 14.15 -6.62
CA ILE A 149 7.07 12.91 -6.93
C ILE A 149 8.14 12.68 -5.86
N VAL A 150 8.08 11.50 -5.24
CA VAL A 150 9.09 11.03 -4.29
C VAL A 150 9.73 9.74 -4.78
N ALA A 151 10.99 9.50 -4.45
CA ALA A 151 11.66 8.22 -4.71
C ALA A 151 12.82 7.97 -3.76
N GLY A 152 13.28 6.72 -3.70
CA GLY A 152 14.46 6.28 -2.97
C GLY A 152 14.17 5.61 -1.62
N ASN A 153 15.24 5.23 -0.91
CA ASN A 153 15.18 4.62 0.42
C ASN A 153 16.12 5.37 1.39
N PRO A 154 15.57 6.14 2.34
CA PRO A 154 14.16 6.51 2.47
C PRO A 154 13.72 7.47 1.34
N ALA A 155 12.45 7.42 0.95
CA ALA A 155 11.92 8.26 -0.12
C ALA A 155 12.09 9.76 0.18
N ARG A 156 12.52 10.51 -0.82
CA ARG A 156 12.70 11.97 -0.77
C ARG A 156 12.02 12.62 -1.96
N LYS A 157 11.61 13.87 -1.79
CA LYS A 157 11.04 14.66 -2.88
C LYS A 157 12.04 14.79 -4.03
N ILE A 158 11.59 14.46 -5.22
CA ILE A 158 12.35 14.61 -6.47
C ILE A 158 11.95 15.92 -7.16
N LYS A 159 10.65 16.14 -7.40
CA LYS A 159 10.08 17.32 -8.07
C LYS A 159 8.56 17.38 -7.90
N MET A 160 7.95 18.42 -8.42
CA MET A 160 6.50 18.51 -8.59
C MET A 160 6.08 17.77 -9.87
N ILE A 161 4.85 17.25 -9.90
CA ILE A 161 4.33 16.55 -11.09
C ILE A 161 4.28 17.46 -12.31
N GLN A 162 3.98 18.76 -12.14
CA GLN A 162 3.95 19.73 -13.24
C GLN A 162 5.31 19.79 -13.96
N GLU A 163 6.38 19.92 -13.20
CA GLU A 163 7.76 19.93 -13.76
C GLU A 163 8.09 18.64 -14.52
N TYR A 164 7.56 17.51 -14.05
CA TYR A 164 7.76 16.22 -14.71
C TYR A 164 6.97 16.14 -16.02
N VAL A 165 5.71 16.56 -16.02
CA VAL A 165 4.85 16.56 -17.20
C VAL A 165 5.41 17.48 -18.27
N ASP A 166 5.75 18.73 -17.89
CA ASP A 166 6.26 19.73 -18.84
C ASP A 166 7.53 19.24 -19.56
N LYS A 167 8.46 18.61 -18.81
CA LYS A 167 9.67 18.05 -19.42
C LYS A 167 9.42 16.83 -20.30
N THR A 168 8.42 16.01 -19.98
CA THR A 168 8.18 14.71 -20.66
C THR A 168 7.26 14.88 -21.84
N TYR A 169 6.29 15.79 -21.77
CA TYR A 169 5.29 15.99 -22.82
C TYR A 169 5.86 16.63 -24.08
N PHE A 170 6.92 17.45 -23.93
CA PHE A 170 7.61 18.12 -25.04
C PHE A 170 8.70 17.26 -25.69
N LEU A 171 8.94 16.03 -25.21
CA LEU A 171 9.88 15.09 -25.82
C LEU A 171 9.20 14.13 -26.83
N LYS A 172 7.95 14.38 -27.18
CA LYS A 172 7.22 13.74 -28.27
C LYS A 172 7.19 14.67 -29.47
#